data_ca6adb07e7b312e102ecc20ed0905244
#
_entry.id   ca6adb07e7b312e102ecc20ed0905244
#
_cell.length_a   1.000
_cell.length_b   1.000
_cell.length_c   1.000
_cell.angle_alpha   90.00
_cell.angle_beta   90.00
_cell.angle_gamma   90.00
#
_symmetry.space_group_name_H-M   'P 1'
#
loop_
_entity.id
_entity.type
_entity.pdbx_description
1 polymer ?
#
loop_
_entity_poly.entity_id
_entity_poly.type
_entity_poly.pdbx_seq_one_letter_code
_entity_poly.pdbx_strand_id
1 'polypeptide(L)'
;NIGLLLEGHVQYQFMNITQIEKFYASFYPGQWKKEAYYDLMNKLKVAPGQRISRMSNGQRSQVALGLILAQNPELLILDDFSLGLDPGYRRLFVDYLRDYARSENKTVFLTSHIIQDMERLIDDCIIMDYGSILIQQPIETLMKELRRYTCTVPEGYQPQLPATCYHPAVIRQTLETYSFLPPVDVEKLLKESQVPFTGLQHENVSLEDAFIGLTGKY
;
A
#
# COMPACT_ATOMS: atom_id res chain seq x y z
N ASN A 1 8.46 -4.03 -21.94
CA ASN A 1 8.35 -2.60 -21.72
C ASN A 1 7.98 -2.35 -20.25
N ILE A 2 8.93 -1.84 -19.45
CA ILE A 2 8.81 -1.69 -18.00
C ILE A 2 9.05 -0.22 -17.65
N GLY A 3 8.14 0.39 -16.88
CA GLY A 3 8.31 1.67 -16.23
C GLY A 3 8.76 1.48 -14.78
N LEU A 4 9.87 2.09 -14.40
CA LEU A 4 10.45 1.93 -13.06
C LEU A 4 10.55 3.27 -12.35
N LEU A 5 9.95 3.38 -11.16
CA LEU A 5 10.12 4.50 -10.24
C LEU A 5 10.75 3.98 -8.95
N LEU A 6 11.97 4.40 -8.70
CA LEU A 6 12.68 4.09 -7.45
C LEU A 6 12.43 5.19 -6.43
N GLU A 7 12.48 4.84 -5.16
CA GLU A 7 12.53 5.80 -4.07
C GLU A 7 13.69 6.78 -4.27
N GLY A 8 13.46 8.06 -3.97
CA GLY A 8 14.50 9.09 -4.11
C GLY A 8 14.92 9.40 -5.54
N HIS A 9 14.08 9.11 -6.53
CA HIS A 9 14.35 9.39 -7.94
C HIS A 9 14.94 10.78 -8.18
N VAL A 10 15.95 10.86 -9.06
CA VAL A 10 16.65 12.10 -9.41
C VAL A 10 16.09 12.64 -10.73
N GLN A 11 15.85 13.95 -10.75
CA GLN A 11 15.42 14.66 -11.95
C GLN A 11 16.36 15.79 -12.29
N TYR A 12 16.36 16.21 -13.56
CA TYR A 12 17.12 17.38 -14.02
C TYR A 12 16.48 18.67 -13.48
N GLN A 13 16.93 19.11 -12.30
CA GLN A 13 16.31 20.20 -11.53
C GLN A 13 16.31 21.56 -12.24
N PHE A 14 17.21 21.78 -13.21
CA PHE A 14 17.28 23.00 -14.00
C PHE A 14 16.22 23.08 -15.08
N MET A 15 15.60 21.96 -15.45
CA MET A 15 14.53 21.91 -16.44
C MET A 15 13.17 22.31 -15.84
N ASN A 16 12.29 22.78 -16.70
CA ASN A 16 10.86 22.90 -16.39
C ASN A 16 10.09 21.69 -16.91
N ILE A 17 8.79 21.63 -16.60
CA ILE A 17 7.91 20.51 -16.97
C ILE A 17 7.92 20.24 -18.47
N THR A 18 7.84 21.28 -19.30
CA THR A 18 7.84 21.11 -20.75
C THR A 18 9.19 20.65 -21.29
N GLN A 19 10.28 21.12 -20.70
CA GLN A 19 11.64 20.75 -21.14
C GLN A 19 11.95 19.29 -20.80
N ILE A 20 11.60 18.86 -19.58
CA ILE A 20 11.88 17.48 -19.16
C ILE A 20 11.01 16.46 -19.93
N GLU A 21 9.76 16.81 -20.22
CA GLU A 21 8.89 15.98 -21.05
C GLU A 21 9.50 15.77 -22.45
N LYS A 22 9.87 16.86 -23.14
CA LYS A 22 10.50 16.78 -24.46
C LYS A 22 11.80 15.98 -24.44
N PHE A 23 12.60 16.15 -23.39
CA PHE A 23 13.85 15.42 -23.22
C PHE A 23 13.60 13.92 -23.13
N TYR A 24 12.69 13.48 -22.26
CA TYR A 24 12.36 12.06 -22.12
C TYR A 24 11.66 11.50 -23.36
N ALA A 25 10.75 12.25 -23.99
CA ALA A 25 10.07 11.83 -25.21
C ALA A 25 11.05 11.46 -26.34
N SER A 26 12.22 12.08 -26.38
CA SER A 26 13.23 11.80 -27.41
C SER A 26 13.82 10.39 -27.32
N PHE A 27 13.73 9.71 -26.16
CA PHE A 27 14.21 8.34 -25.96
C PHE A 27 13.16 7.27 -26.31
N TYR A 28 11.90 7.67 -26.53
CA TYR A 28 10.78 6.75 -26.74
C TYR A 28 10.01 7.05 -28.04
N PRO A 29 10.67 7.06 -29.20
CA PRO A 29 10.03 7.41 -30.47
C PRO A 29 8.90 6.42 -30.78
N GLY A 30 7.73 6.96 -31.10
CA GLY A 30 6.56 6.17 -31.52
C GLY A 30 5.73 5.53 -30.42
N GLN A 31 6.19 5.53 -29.18
CA GLN A 31 5.41 4.96 -28.05
C GLN A 31 5.07 5.98 -26.95
N TRP A 32 5.66 7.18 -27.00
CA TRP A 32 5.47 8.21 -25.99
C TRP A 32 4.05 8.76 -26.01
N LYS A 33 3.34 8.62 -24.88
CA LYS A 33 1.98 9.14 -24.67
C LYS A 33 2.05 10.48 -23.93
N LYS A 34 2.22 11.55 -24.68
CA LYS A 34 2.32 12.91 -24.14
C LYS A 34 1.13 13.32 -23.29
N GLU A 35 -0.06 12.87 -23.69
CA GLU A 35 -1.33 13.15 -23.03
C GLU A 35 -1.30 12.65 -21.57
N ALA A 36 -0.83 11.43 -21.33
CA ALA A 36 -0.75 10.86 -19.98
C ALA A 36 0.09 11.72 -19.03
N TYR A 37 1.17 12.31 -19.54
CA TYR A 37 1.99 13.23 -18.76
C TYR A 37 1.25 14.53 -18.42
N TYR A 38 0.68 15.19 -19.43
CA TYR A 38 0.06 16.49 -19.22
C TYR A 38 -1.27 16.40 -18.47
N ASP A 39 -2.03 15.33 -18.61
CA ASP A 39 -3.24 15.09 -17.83
C ASP A 39 -2.92 15.02 -16.33
N LEU A 40 -1.85 14.32 -15.96
CA LEU A 40 -1.40 14.29 -14.59
C LEU A 40 -0.92 15.69 -14.14
N MET A 41 -0.08 16.38 -14.92
CA MET A 41 0.39 17.73 -14.58
C MET A 41 -0.75 18.73 -14.40
N ASN A 42 -1.78 18.66 -15.23
CA ASN A 42 -2.96 19.53 -15.14
C ASN A 42 -3.77 19.25 -13.87
N LYS A 43 -3.98 17.98 -13.51
CA LYS A 43 -4.65 17.61 -12.25
C LYS A 43 -3.92 18.17 -11.03
N LEU A 44 -2.61 18.29 -11.11
CA LEU A 44 -1.74 18.76 -10.04
C LEU A 44 -1.56 20.29 -10.05
N LYS A 45 -2.15 20.97 -11.01
CA LYS A 45 -2.06 22.44 -11.18
C LYS A 45 -0.61 22.95 -11.23
N VAL A 46 0.28 22.18 -11.83
CA VAL A 46 1.69 22.55 -11.98
C VAL A 46 1.85 23.37 -13.26
N ALA A 47 2.35 24.59 -13.13
CA ALA A 47 2.52 25.49 -14.28
C ALA A 47 3.61 24.94 -15.26
N PRO A 48 3.37 24.93 -16.58
CA PRO A 48 4.31 24.38 -17.57
C PRO A 48 5.72 24.95 -17.51
N GLY A 49 5.87 26.21 -17.14
CA GLY A 49 7.16 26.90 -17.00
C GLY A 49 7.82 26.74 -15.62
N GLN A 50 7.19 26.08 -14.67
CA GLN A 50 7.76 25.90 -13.34
C GLN A 50 9.01 25.01 -13.39
N ARG A 51 10.11 25.50 -12.83
CA ARG A 51 11.36 24.71 -12.72
C ARG A 51 11.23 23.65 -11.66
N ILE A 52 11.76 22.47 -11.94
CA ILE A 52 11.75 21.32 -11.01
C ILE A 52 12.48 21.64 -9.70
N SER A 53 13.54 22.48 -9.75
CA SER A 53 14.25 22.96 -8.55
C SER A 53 13.36 23.73 -7.56
N ARG A 54 12.26 24.32 -8.04
CA ARG A 54 11.30 25.10 -7.23
C ARG A 54 10.06 24.29 -6.80
N MET A 55 10.05 23.00 -7.07
CA MET A 55 8.95 22.12 -6.70
C MET A 55 9.17 21.48 -5.34
N SER A 56 8.06 21.21 -4.64
CA SER A 56 8.09 20.34 -3.45
C SER A 56 8.49 18.90 -3.82
N ASN A 57 8.90 18.10 -2.86
CA ASN A 57 9.20 16.70 -3.10
C ASN A 57 8.02 15.96 -3.72
N GLY A 58 6.79 16.18 -3.20
CA GLY A 58 5.58 15.62 -3.77
C GLY A 58 5.37 16.00 -5.24
N GLN A 59 5.53 17.27 -5.60
CA GLN A 59 5.43 17.71 -7.00
C GLN A 59 6.49 17.04 -7.89
N ARG A 60 7.71 16.85 -7.41
CA ARG A 60 8.77 16.15 -8.14
C ARG A 60 8.43 14.69 -8.38
N SER A 61 7.91 13.99 -7.37
CA SER A 61 7.44 12.59 -7.50
C SER A 61 6.36 12.47 -8.57
N GLN A 62 5.47 13.45 -8.64
CA GLN A 62 4.41 13.52 -9.64
C GLN A 62 4.94 13.72 -11.05
N VAL A 63 5.93 14.59 -11.22
CA VAL A 63 6.62 14.75 -12.52
C VAL A 63 7.27 13.43 -12.93
N ALA A 64 7.97 12.76 -12.01
CA ALA A 64 8.61 11.47 -12.28
C ALA A 64 7.60 10.40 -12.71
N LEU A 65 6.48 10.27 -11.98
CA LEU A 65 5.44 9.34 -12.38
C LEU A 65 4.86 9.69 -13.75
N GLY A 66 4.54 10.96 -13.99
CA GLY A 66 4.03 11.40 -15.28
C GLY A 66 4.95 11.03 -16.44
N LEU A 67 6.27 11.16 -16.27
CA LEU A 67 7.27 10.74 -17.26
C LEU A 67 7.25 9.24 -17.48
N ILE A 68 7.03 8.42 -16.44
CA ILE A 68 6.95 6.97 -16.56
C ILE A 68 5.66 6.54 -17.25
N LEU A 69 4.54 7.14 -16.89
CA LEU A 69 3.25 6.86 -17.54
C LEU A 69 3.28 7.19 -19.04
N ALA A 70 3.95 8.30 -19.40
CA ALA A 70 4.11 8.70 -20.80
C ALA A 70 4.95 7.70 -21.62
N GLN A 71 5.83 6.92 -21.01
CA GLN A 71 6.55 5.82 -21.67
C GLN A 71 5.62 4.70 -22.11
N ASN A 72 4.35 4.72 -21.68
CA ASN A 72 3.35 3.72 -21.99
C ASN A 72 3.79 2.28 -21.67
N PRO A 73 4.31 2.01 -20.45
CA PRO A 73 4.79 0.68 -20.08
C PRO A 73 3.63 -0.32 -19.95
N GLU A 74 3.92 -1.60 -20.10
CA GLU A 74 3.00 -2.70 -19.81
C GLU A 74 3.01 -3.06 -18.32
N LEU A 75 4.19 -2.95 -17.71
CA LEU A 75 4.43 -3.16 -16.28
C LEU A 75 5.01 -1.89 -15.66
N LEU A 76 4.38 -1.41 -14.61
CA LEU A 76 4.91 -0.36 -13.75
C LEU A 76 5.45 -1.00 -12.47
N ILE A 77 6.69 -0.67 -12.12
CA ILE A 77 7.32 -1.01 -10.85
C ILE A 77 7.54 0.29 -10.09
N LEU A 78 6.86 0.44 -8.96
CA LEU A 78 6.83 1.67 -8.17
C LEU A 78 7.34 1.37 -6.76
N ASP A 79 8.54 1.82 -6.45
CA ASP A 79 9.14 1.64 -5.13
C ASP A 79 8.86 2.86 -4.27
N ASP A 80 8.01 2.65 -3.25
CA ASP A 80 7.57 3.65 -2.26
C ASP A 80 7.17 5.01 -2.87
N PHE A 81 6.42 4.95 -3.96
CA PHE A 81 6.08 6.08 -4.83
C PHE A 81 5.34 7.22 -4.12
N SER A 82 4.71 6.95 -3.00
CA SER A 82 3.90 7.90 -2.24
C SER A 82 4.66 8.63 -1.13
N LEU A 83 5.94 8.32 -0.96
CA LEU A 83 6.78 8.95 0.04
C LEU A 83 6.87 10.47 -0.17
N GLY A 84 6.66 11.23 0.91
CA GLY A 84 6.70 12.70 0.87
C GLY A 84 5.49 13.37 0.22
N LEU A 85 4.45 12.62 -0.17
CA LEU A 85 3.16 13.17 -0.56
C LEU A 85 2.32 13.49 0.69
N ASP A 86 1.68 14.65 0.69
CA ASP A 86 0.63 14.91 1.68
C ASP A 86 -0.60 14.00 1.42
N PRO A 87 -1.48 13.78 2.42
CA PRO A 87 -2.59 12.84 2.29
C PRO A 87 -3.53 13.11 1.12
N GLY A 88 -3.76 14.39 0.78
CA GLY A 88 -4.65 14.78 -0.32
C GLY A 88 -4.07 14.41 -1.68
N TYR A 89 -2.79 14.74 -1.90
CA TYR A 89 -2.09 14.36 -3.13
C TYR A 89 -1.89 12.85 -3.24
N ARG A 90 -1.59 12.16 -2.14
CA ARG A 90 -1.46 10.70 -2.13
C ARG A 90 -2.76 10.03 -2.59
N ARG A 91 -3.90 10.45 -2.07
CA ARG A 91 -5.21 9.90 -2.47
C ARG A 91 -5.51 10.14 -3.95
N LEU A 92 -5.30 11.37 -4.43
CA LEU A 92 -5.47 11.71 -5.85
C LEU A 92 -4.58 10.83 -6.74
N PHE A 93 -3.38 10.54 -6.28
CA PHE A 93 -2.39 9.77 -6.99
C PHE A 93 -2.76 8.28 -7.08
N VAL A 94 -3.22 7.71 -5.96
CA VAL A 94 -3.73 6.34 -5.88
C VAL A 94 -4.93 6.15 -6.82
N ASP A 95 -5.89 7.07 -6.78
CA ASP A 95 -7.06 7.04 -7.64
C ASP A 95 -6.67 7.16 -9.12
N TYR A 96 -5.76 8.07 -9.45
CA TYR A 96 -5.27 8.23 -10.83
C TYR A 96 -4.54 6.98 -11.34
N LEU A 97 -3.67 6.39 -10.52
CA LEU A 97 -2.90 5.20 -10.89
C LEU A 97 -3.81 3.99 -11.09
N ARG A 98 -4.81 3.82 -10.22
CA ARG A 98 -5.83 2.78 -10.38
C ARG A 98 -6.61 2.93 -11.69
N ASP A 99 -7.10 4.13 -11.97
CA ASP A 99 -7.87 4.41 -13.17
C ASP A 99 -7.03 4.21 -14.44
N TYR A 100 -5.77 4.66 -14.42
CA TYR A 100 -4.82 4.43 -15.50
C TYR A 100 -4.56 2.93 -15.73
N ALA A 101 -4.25 2.19 -14.67
CA ALA A 101 -3.98 0.75 -14.77
C ALA A 101 -5.15 -0.02 -15.37
N ARG A 102 -6.38 0.29 -14.94
CA ARG A 102 -7.59 -0.35 -15.43
C ARG A 102 -7.97 0.05 -16.85
N SER A 103 -7.94 1.35 -17.17
CA SER A 103 -8.34 1.85 -18.49
C SER A 103 -7.37 1.46 -19.60
N GLU A 104 -6.09 1.37 -19.29
CA GLU A 104 -5.02 1.05 -20.24
C GLU A 104 -4.57 -0.43 -20.14
N ASN A 105 -5.24 -1.25 -19.32
CA ASN A 105 -4.92 -2.66 -19.08
C ASN A 105 -3.45 -2.89 -18.71
N LYS A 106 -2.95 -2.16 -17.70
CA LYS A 106 -1.57 -2.19 -17.25
C LYS A 106 -1.43 -3.01 -15.97
N THR A 107 -0.28 -3.62 -15.80
CA THR A 107 0.11 -4.25 -14.52
C THR A 107 0.91 -3.26 -13.68
N VAL A 108 0.55 -3.15 -12.41
CA VAL A 108 1.27 -2.31 -11.44
C VAL A 108 1.78 -3.21 -10.32
N PHE A 109 3.09 -3.21 -10.13
CA PHE A 109 3.75 -3.79 -8.96
C PHE A 109 4.31 -2.66 -8.11
N LEU A 110 3.89 -2.55 -6.87
CA LEU A 110 4.33 -1.47 -6.00
C LEU A 110 4.74 -1.97 -4.62
N THR A 111 5.66 -1.24 -4.01
CA THR A 111 5.97 -1.36 -2.59
C THR A 111 5.50 -0.10 -1.87
N SER A 112 5.08 -0.22 -0.64
CA SER A 112 4.73 0.92 0.22
C SER A 112 4.81 0.53 1.68
N HIS A 113 5.31 1.44 2.50
CA HIS A 113 5.17 1.39 3.95
C HIS A 113 3.98 2.22 4.44
N ILE A 114 3.33 3.00 3.55
CA ILE A 114 2.11 3.75 3.83
C ILE A 114 0.92 2.94 3.34
N ILE A 115 0.33 2.17 4.25
CA ILE A 115 -0.72 1.18 3.94
C ILE A 115 -2.08 1.86 3.69
N GLN A 116 -2.29 3.04 4.27
CA GLN A 116 -3.50 3.82 4.09
C GLN A 116 -3.76 4.08 2.61
N ASP A 117 -4.99 3.92 2.18
CA ASP A 117 -5.46 4.04 0.80
C ASP A 117 -5.01 2.93 -0.18
N MET A 118 -4.08 2.02 0.19
CA MET A 118 -3.63 0.94 -0.70
C MET A 118 -4.75 -0.06 -1.01
N GLU A 119 -5.68 -0.32 -0.08
CA GLU A 119 -6.85 -1.18 -0.30
C GLU A 119 -7.65 -0.82 -1.57
N ARG A 120 -7.59 0.45 -1.99
CA ARG A 120 -8.31 0.95 -3.16
C ARG A 120 -7.58 0.72 -4.47
N LEU A 121 -6.28 0.47 -4.40
CA LEU A 121 -5.41 0.39 -5.57
C LEU A 121 -5.10 -1.06 -5.95
N ILE A 122 -4.87 -1.92 -4.95
CA ILE A 122 -4.32 -3.25 -5.15
C ILE A 122 -5.42 -4.30 -5.33
N ASP A 123 -5.15 -5.29 -6.18
CA ASP A 123 -5.97 -6.48 -6.34
C ASP A 123 -5.38 -7.65 -5.52
N ASP A 124 -4.04 -7.75 -5.46
CA ASP A 124 -3.31 -8.76 -4.70
C ASP A 124 -2.38 -8.11 -3.67
N CYS A 125 -2.19 -8.78 -2.54
CA CYS A 125 -1.36 -8.32 -1.45
C CYS A 125 -0.29 -9.36 -1.11
N ILE A 126 0.96 -8.88 -0.95
CA ILE A 126 2.08 -9.65 -0.41
C ILE A 126 2.59 -8.92 0.84
N ILE A 127 2.43 -9.56 2.01
CA ILE A 127 2.99 -9.05 3.26
C ILE A 127 4.30 -9.78 3.53
N MET A 128 5.35 -9.01 3.73
CA MET A 128 6.70 -9.52 4.03
C MET A 128 7.17 -9.05 5.41
N ASP A 129 7.90 -9.92 6.09
CA ASP A 129 8.58 -9.59 7.32
C ASP A 129 9.94 -10.29 7.39
N TYR A 130 10.99 -9.56 7.78
CA TYR A 130 12.38 -10.05 7.84
C TYR A 130 12.83 -10.91 6.66
N GLY A 131 12.45 -10.50 5.43
CA GLY A 131 12.84 -11.20 4.19
C GLY A 131 12.02 -12.44 3.87
N SER A 132 11.01 -12.77 4.67
CA SER A 132 10.08 -13.87 4.44
C SER A 132 8.70 -13.37 4.03
N ILE A 133 8.06 -14.07 3.11
CA ILE A 133 6.66 -13.80 2.76
C ILE A 133 5.79 -14.45 3.84
N LEU A 134 5.01 -13.63 4.54
CA LEU A 134 4.02 -14.09 5.52
C LEU A 134 2.71 -14.48 4.84
N ILE A 135 2.26 -13.66 3.90
CA ILE A 135 1.00 -13.84 3.17
C ILE A 135 1.16 -13.37 1.73
N GLN A 136 0.52 -14.11 0.82
CA GLN A 136 0.33 -13.73 -0.57
C GLN A 136 -1.06 -14.20 -1.00
N GLN A 137 -1.98 -13.25 -1.17
CA GLN A 137 -3.36 -13.55 -1.58
C GLN A 137 -4.09 -12.30 -2.08
N PRO A 138 -5.26 -12.47 -2.75
CA PRO A 138 -6.12 -11.36 -3.11
C PRO A 138 -6.51 -10.52 -1.90
N ILE A 139 -6.51 -9.19 -2.06
CA ILE A 139 -6.86 -8.26 -0.98
C ILE A 139 -8.27 -8.53 -0.44
N GLU A 140 -9.23 -8.84 -1.31
CA GLU A 140 -10.61 -9.15 -0.91
C GLU A 140 -10.68 -10.37 0.01
N THR A 141 -9.87 -11.40 -0.26
CA THR A 141 -9.77 -12.60 0.57
C THR A 141 -9.17 -12.27 1.93
N LEU A 142 -8.05 -11.52 1.94
CA LEU A 142 -7.40 -11.07 3.17
C LEU A 142 -8.39 -10.32 4.08
N MET A 143 -9.06 -9.31 3.54
CA MET A 143 -9.98 -8.46 4.28
C MET A 143 -11.26 -9.18 4.74
N LYS A 144 -11.68 -10.22 4.02
CA LYS A 144 -12.86 -11.02 4.37
C LYS A 144 -12.56 -12.06 5.44
N GLU A 145 -11.38 -12.68 5.41
CA GLU A 145 -11.05 -13.85 6.21
C GLU A 145 -10.29 -13.50 7.49
N LEU A 146 -9.38 -12.52 7.44
CA LEU A 146 -8.65 -12.11 8.64
C LEU A 146 -9.56 -11.30 9.56
N ARG A 147 -9.56 -11.66 10.84
CA ARG A 147 -10.33 -10.97 11.87
C ARG A 147 -9.48 -10.71 13.10
N ARG A 148 -9.77 -9.62 13.76
CA ARG A 148 -9.32 -9.33 15.12
C ARG A 148 -10.29 -9.94 16.10
N TYR A 149 -9.76 -10.69 17.06
CA TYR A 149 -10.50 -11.32 18.15
C TYR A 149 -10.10 -10.68 19.46
N THR A 150 -11.07 -10.31 20.26
CA THR A 150 -10.85 -9.76 21.60
C THR A 150 -11.71 -10.50 22.63
N CYS A 151 -11.16 -10.73 23.80
CA CYS A 151 -11.91 -11.27 24.93
C CYS A 151 -11.31 -10.81 26.25
N THR A 152 -12.09 -10.89 27.32
CA THR A 152 -11.62 -10.53 28.67
C THR A 152 -10.95 -11.75 29.32
N VAL A 153 -9.76 -11.53 29.88
CA VAL A 153 -8.97 -12.52 30.60
C VAL A 153 -8.55 -11.96 31.96
N PRO A 154 -8.17 -12.83 32.95
CA PRO A 154 -7.65 -12.35 34.22
C PRO A 154 -6.42 -11.46 34.08
N GLU A 155 -6.24 -10.55 35.03
CA GLU A 155 -5.06 -9.69 35.07
C GLU A 155 -3.77 -10.52 35.20
N GLY A 156 -2.77 -10.14 34.40
CA GLY A 156 -1.47 -10.86 34.36
C GLY A 156 -1.47 -12.18 33.60
N TYR A 157 -2.58 -12.54 32.95
CA TYR A 157 -2.61 -13.73 32.10
C TYR A 157 -1.66 -13.61 30.91
N GLN A 158 -0.88 -14.64 30.66
CA GLN A 158 0.02 -14.74 29.50
C GLN A 158 -0.51 -15.78 28.52
N PRO A 159 -0.94 -15.37 27.32
CA PRO A 159 -1.54 -16.28 26.36
C PRO A 159 -0.48 -17.21 25.75
N GLN A 160 -0.80 -18.51 25.73
CA GLN A 160 -0.06 -19.50 24.94
C GLN A 160 -1.06 -20.06 23.93
N LEU A 161 -1.05 -19.48 22.72
CA LEU A 161 -1.97 -19.85 21.64
C LEU A 161 -1.20 -20.47 20.47
N PRO A 162 -1.84 -21.36 19.70
CA PRO A 162 -1.26 -21.92 18.49
C PRO A 162 -0.89 -20.84 17.47
N ALA A 163 0.00 -21.16 16.53
CA ALA A 163 0.46 -20.25 15.46
C ALA A 163 -0.65 -19.76 14.54
N THR A 164 -1.84 -20.34 14.57
CA THR A 164 -3.04 -19.85 13.87
C THR A 164 -3.65 -18.61 14.50
N CYS A 165 -3.22 -18.26 15.72
CA CYS A 165 -3.51 -17.01 16.40
C CYS A 165 -2.26 -16.13 16.34
N TYR A 166 -2.31 -15.13 15.48
CA TYR A 166 -1.17 -14.23 15.25
C TYR A 166 -1.05 -13.23 16.40
N HIS A 167 0.18 -13.06 16.88
CA HIS A 167 0.59 -12.04 17.86
C HIS A 167 -0.38 -11.84 19.04
N PRO A 168 -0.74 -12.91 19.79
CA PRO A 168 -1.62 -12.76 20.92
C PRO A 168 -0.99 -11.85 21.98
N ALA A 169 -1.70 -10.81 22.35
CA ALA A 169 -1.26 -9.83 23.35
C ALA A 169 -2.35 -9.58 24.39
N VAL A 170 -1.95 -9.34 25.63
CA VAL A 170 -2.86 -8.94 26.71
C VAL A 170 -2.53 -7.52 27.14
N ILE A 171 -3.49 -6.63 26.94
CA ILE A 171 -3.42 -5.24 27.40
C ILE A 171 -4.42 -5.09 28.54
N ARG A 172 -3.91 -4.90 29.76
CA ARG A 172 -4.70 -4.94 31.00
C ARG A 172 -5.40 -6.31 31.17
N GLN A 173 -6.69 -6.39 30.88
CA GLN A 173 -7.51 -7.61 30.97
C GLN A 173 -8.10 -8.01 29.60
N THR A 174 -7.66 -7.38 28.51
CA THR A 174 -8.12 -7.68 27.17
C THR A 174 -7.07 -8.47 26.43
N LEU A 175 -7.37 -9.72 26.10
CA LEU A 175 -6.62 -10.52 25.13
C LEU A 175 -7.04 -10.09 23.74
N GLU A 176 -6.09 -9.76 22.91
CA GLU A 176 -6.24 -9.46 21.49
C GLU A 176 -5.41 -10.45 20.68
N THR A 177 -5.95 -10.93 19.58
CA THR A 177 -5.24 -11.77 18.61
C THR A 177 -5.89 -11.68 17.24
N TYR A 178 -5.16 -12.06 16.21
CA TYR A 178 -5.64 -12.09 14.82
C TYR A 178 -5.66 -13.52 14.32
N SER A 179 -6.67 -13.87 13.52
CA SER A 179 -6.78 -15.22 12.96
C SER A 179 -7.63 -15.23 11.69
N PHE A 180 -7.31 -16.17 10.79
CA PHE A 180 -8.14 -16.51 9.63
C PHE A 180 -9.23 -17.54 9.98
N LEU A 181 -9.17 -18.11 11.16
CA LEU A 181 -10.20 -19.06 11.60
C LEU A 181 -11.55 -18.37 11.83
N PRO A 182 -12.67 -19.01 11.52
CA PRO A 182 -13.98 -18.49 11.84
C PRO A 182 -14.20 -18.40 13.36
N PRO A 183 -15.12 -17.54 13.84
CA PRO A 183 -15.34 -17.29 15.28
C PRO A 183 -15.58 -18.55 16.11
N VAL A 184 -16.32 -19.51 15.58
CA VAL A 184 -16.62 -20.79 16.26
C VAL A 184 -15.34 -21.59 16.51
N ASP A 185 -14.43 -21.60 15.53
CA ASP A 185 -13.19 -22.37 15.65
C ASP A 185 -12.20 -21.65 16.60
N VAL A 186 -12.16 -20.30 16.59
CA VAL A 186 -11.38 -19.55 17.57
C VAL A 186 -11.90 -19.76 18.99
N GLU A 187 -13.19 -19.76 19.20
CA GLU A 187 -13.80 -20.05 20.51
C GLU A 187 -13.43 -21.45 21.00
N LYS A 188 -13.51 -22.45 20.12
CA LYS A 188 -13.11 -23.82 20.41
C LYS A 188 -11.62 -23.91 20.77
N LEU A 189 -10.76 -23.27 19.96
CA LEU A 189 -9.32 -23.22 20.16
C LEU A 189 -8.96 -22.57 21.51
N LEU A 190 -9.61 -21.47 21.89
CA LEU A 190 -9.39 -20.81 23.19
C LEU A 190 -9.76 -21.74 24.36
N LYS A 191 -10.86 -22.50 24.23
CA LYS A 191 -11.26 -23.51 25.23
C LYS A 191 -10.28 -24.67 25.33
N GLU A 192 -9.83 -25.21 24.19
CA GLU A 192 -8.82 -26.28 24.13
C GLU A 192 -7.48 -25.84 24.69
N SER A 193 -7.10 -24.57 24.47
CA SER A 193 -5.91 -23.95 25.05
C SER A 193 -6.07 -23.54 26.51
N GLN A 194 -7.20 -23.89 27.15
CA GLN A 194 -7.50 -23.57 28.56
C GLN A 194 -7.40 -22.08 28.89
N VAL A 195 -7.71 -21.20 27.93
CA VAL A 195 -7.74 -19.75 28.17
C VAL A 195 -8.96 -19.41 29.05
N PRO A 196 -8.75 -18.76 30.19
CA PRO A 196 -9.88 -18.33 31.06
C PRO A 196 -10.50 -17.04 30.51
N PHE A 197 -11.30 -17.13 29.45
CA PHE A 197 -11.88 -15.96 28.79
C PHE A 197 -13.37 -15.82 28.99
N THR A 198 -13.85 -14.58 28.84
CA THR A 198 -15.27 -14.22 28.72
C THR A 198 -15.46 -13.16 27.64
N GLY A 199 -16.65 -13.09 27.04
CA GLY A 199 -17.03 -12.01 26.13
C GLY A 199 -16.22 -11.99 24.85
N LEU A 200 -16.04 -13.15 24.19
CA LEU A 200 -15.36 -13.20 22.90
C LEU A 200 -16.10 -12.36 21.85
N GLN A 201 -15.40 -11.42 21.28
CA GLN A 201 -15.83 -10.56 20.19
C GLN A 201 -14.89 -10.69 19.00
N HIS A 202 -15.37 -10.34 17.82
CA HIS A 202 -14.56 -10.29 16.60
C HIS A 202 -15.01 -9.15 15.71
N GLU A 203 -14.08 -8.63 14.92
CA GLU A 203 -14.36 -7.60 13.92
C GLU A 203 -13.47 -7.76 12.70
N ASN A 204 -13.93 -7.21 11.58
CA ASN A 204 -13.09 -7.09 10.39
C ASN A 204 -12.00 -6.06 10.65
N VAL A 205 -10.87 -6.24 9.99
CA VAL A 205 -9.70 -5.38 10.13
C VAL A 205 -9.52 -4.48 8.92
N SER A 206 -8.85 -3.35 9.08
CA SER A 206 -8.29 -2.59 7.96
C SER A 206 -7.01 -3.27 7.45
N LEU A 207 -6.52 -2.91 6.26
CA LEU A 207 -5.24 -3.43 5.76
C LEU A 207 -4.08 -3.06 6.71
N GLU A 208 -4.14 -1.90 7.33
CA GLU A 208 -3.17 -1.45 8.33
C GLU A 208 -3.20 -2.33 9.59
N ASP A 209 -4.40 -2.60 10.13
CA ASP A 209 -4.55 -3.52 11.26
C ASP A 209 -4.15 -4.95 10.90
N ALA A 210 -4.44 -5.40 9.67
CA ALA A 210 -4.00 -6.69 9.17
C ALA A 210 -2.47 -6.80 9.14
N PHE A 211 -1.79 -5.76 8.66
CA PHE A 211 -0.33 -5.71 8.65
C PHE A 211 0.23 -5.76 10.08
N ILE A 212 -0.28 -4.94 11.00
CA ILE A 212 0.12 -4.93 12.40
C ILE A 212 -0.12 -6.30 13.05
N GLY A 213 -1.33 -6.85 12.85
CA GLY A 213 -1.72 -8.13 13.42
C GLY A 213 -0.89 -9.32 12.93
N LEU A 214 -0.44 -9.29 11.68
CA LEU A 214 0.36 -10.35 11.08
C LEU A 214 1.87 -10.23 11.35
N THR A 215 2.38 -9.00 11.52
CA THR A 215 3.81 -8.73 11.75
C THR A 215 4.15 -8.52 13.22
N GLY A 216 3.17 -8.18 14.06
CA GLY A 216 3.41 -7.79 15.46
C GLY A 216 4.13 -6.46 15.62
N LYS A 217 4.12 -5.60 14.59
CA LYS A 217 4.81 -4.30 14.60
C LYS A 217 3.82 -3.16 14.78
N TYR A 218 4.19 -2.20 15.64
CA TYR A 218 3.44 -0.98 15.90
C TYR A 218 4.11 0.20 15.20
#